data_1cc8532b279fe24c55bc49c655cf9498
#
_entry.id   1cc8532b279fe24c55bc49c655cf9498
#
_cell.length_a   1.000
_cell.length_b   1.000
_cell.length_c   1.000
_cell.angle_alpha   90.00
_cell.angle_beta   90.00
_cell.angle_gamma   90.00
#
_symmetry.space_group_name_H-M   'P 1'
#
loop_
_entity.id
_entity.type
_entity.pdbx_description
1 polymer ?
#
loop_
_entity_poly.entity_id
_entity_poly.type
_entity_poly.pdbx_seq_one_letter_code
_entity_poly.pdbx_strand_id
1 'polypeptide(L)'
;MGGPRPCRRQGGSILKALFVGLCVLVLATQVSAVAKGESSQTSVQPPRTARAEQPAVSLQARLERKLAVARKYRSVIRFFENHRSLLSSAEHREVASAALRQARLRLARVNKTIAALHRAIERREVRRLAKAPPKVAICRVFGRRYCGQALTVSWCESRHSTRAQNGQYLGLFQMGWSERRLFGHGQTAHQQAIAAHKYFVVSGRDWSPWSCKPRYGYY
;
A
#
# COMPACT_ATOMS: atom_id res chain seq x y z
N MET A 1 37.54 -57.10 -17.87
CA MET A 1 36.99 -55.94 -18.56
C MET A 1 35.49 -55.90 -18.29
N GLY A 2 35.04 -55.14 -17.31
CA GLY A 2 33.65 -55.06 -16.88
C GLY A 2 33.15 -53.60 -17.03
N GLY A 3 32.26 -53.42 -18.02
CA GLY A 3 31.65 -52.10 -18.29
C GLY A 3 30.56 -51.74 -17.26
N PRO A 4 30.38 -50.45 -16.98
CA PRO A 4 29.41 -49.97 -15.99
C PRO A 4 27.95 -50.07 -16.48
N ARG A 5 27.04 -50.54 -15.64
CA ARG A 5 25.58 -50.61 -15.88
C ARG A 5 24.94 -49.21 -15.73
N PRO A 6 23.95 -48.82 -16.56
CA PRO A 6 23.27 -47.56 -16.41
C PRO A 6 22.28 -47.52 -15.26
N CYS A 7 22.30 -46.47 -14.44
CA CYS A 7 21.31 -46.17 -13.40
C CYS A 7 19.93 -45.91 -13.99
N ARG A 8 18.96 -46.74 -13.63
CA ARG A 8 17.54 -46.59 -13.96
C ARG A 8 16.95 -45.44 -13.11
N ARG A 9 16.61 -44.31 -13.72
CA ARG A 9 15.90 -43.20 -13.06
C ARG A 9 14.47 -43.65 -12.70
N GLN A 10 14.17 -43.75 -11.43
CA GLN A 10 12.81 -43.81 -10.93
C GLN A 10 12.22 -42.40 -10.91
N GLY A 11 11.52 -42.03 -11.97
CA GLY A 11 10.81 -40.77 -12.10
C GLY A 11 9.30 -40.97 -12.18
N GLY A 12 8.66 -41.34 -11.07
CA GLY A 12 7.24 -41.65 -11.12
C GLY A 12 6.35 -41.20 -9.96
N SER A 13 6.91 -40.64 -8.87
CA SER A 13 6.12 -40.47 -7.64
C SER A 13 5.79 -39.04 -7.23
N ILE A 14 6.49 -38.04 -7.76
CA ILE A 14 6.31 -36.64 -7.31
C ILE A 14 5.11 -35.98 -8.01
N LEU A 15 4.76 -36.42 -9.21
CA LEU A 15 3.66 -35.81 -9.97
C LEU A 15 2.26 -36.08 -9.39
N LYS A 16 2.05 -37.22 -8.75
CA LYS A 16 0.73 -37.60 -8.16
C LYS A 16 0.38 -36.82 -6.91
N ALA A 17 1.36 -36.34 -6.13
CA ALA A 17 1.11 -35.59 -4.91
C ALA A 17 0.72 -34.10 -5.20
N LEU A 18 1.12 -33.52 -6.34
CA LEU A 18 0.80 -32.15 -6.71
C LEU A 18 -0.63 -31.97 -7.26
N PHE A 19 -1.22 -33.03 -7.83
CA PHE A 19 -2.59 -32.97 -8.38
C PHE A 19 -3.68 -32.97 -7.29
N VAL A 20 -3.45 -33.60 -6.14
CA VAL A 20 -4.42 -33.64 -5.05
C VAL A 20 -4.56 -32.28 -4.35
N GLY A 21 -3.49 -31.50 -4.31
CA GLY A 21 -3.52 -30.14 -3.72
C GLY A 21 -4.26 -29.08 -4.58
N LEU A 22 -4.37 -29.28 -5.88
CA LEU A 22 -4.99 -28.31 -6.79
C LEU A 22 -6.51 -28.48 -6.89
N CYS A 23 -7.03 -29.69 -6.72
CA CYS A 23 -8.48 -29.97 -6.77
C CYS A 23 -9.28 -29.44 -5.57
N VAL A 24 -8.65 -29.25 -4.40
CA VAL A 24 -9.35 -28.78 -3.19
C VAL A 24 -9.70 -27.28 -3.23
N LEU A 25 -9.13 -26.52 -4.14
CA LEU A 25 -9.34 -25.05 -4.24
C LEU A 25 -10.53 -24.66 -5.14
N VAL A 26 -11.22 -25.60 -5.76
CA VAL A 26 -12.31 -25.32 -6.73
C VAL A 26 -13.72 -25.61 -6.16
N LEU A 27 -13.86 -26.30 -5.01
CA LEU A 27 -15.15 -26.82 -4.50
C LEU A 27 -15.68 -26.10 -3.26
N ALA A 28 -15.72 -24.77 -3.24
CA ALA A 28 -16.43 -24.03 -2.19
C ALA A 28 -17.34 -22.94 -2.75
N THR A 29 -18.27 -23.36 -3.62
CA THR A 29 -19.50 -22.58 -3.88
C THR A 29 -20.69 -23.52 -3.82
N GLN A 30 -21.15 -23.83 -2.62
CA GLN A 30 -22.44 -24.48 -2.46
C GLN A 30 -23.52 -23.42 -2.40
N VAL A 31 -24.41 -23.48 -3.38
CA VAL A 31 -25.66 -22.76 -3.47
C VAL A 31 -26.65 -23.41 -2.50
N SER A 32 -27.09 -22.68 -1.50
CA SER A 32 -28.19 -23.12 -0.63
C SER A 32 -29.52 -22.82 -1.31
N ALA A 33 -30.27 -23.89 -1.62
CA ALA A 33 -31.63 -23.81 -2.11
C ALA A 33 -32.59 -23.46 -0.96
N VAL A 34 -33.49 -22.53 -1.24
CA VAL A 34 -34.55 -22.07 -0.34
C VAL A 34 -35.69 -23.09 -0.37
N ALA A 35 -36.01 -23.65 0.79
CA ALA A 35 -37.27 -24.34 1.02
C ALA A 35 -38.29 -23.36 1.63
N LYS A 36 -39.40 -23.19 0.94
CA LYS A 36 -40.56 -22.38 1.33
C LYS A 36 -41.41 -23.21 2.28
N GLY A 37 -41.58 -22.78 3.52
CA GLY A 37 -42.52 -23.36 4.48
C GLY A 37 -43.17 -22.23 5.28
N GLU A 38 -44.44 -21.97 4.99
CA GLU A 38 -45.31 -21.09 5.77
C GLU A 38 -45.62 -21.73 7.12
N SER A 39 -45.39 -21.03 8.22
CA SER A 39 -46.08 -21.28 9.49
C SER A 39 -46.09 -19.99 10.29
N SER A 40 -47.31 -19.46 10.50
CA SER A 40 -47.63 -18.35 11.37
C SER A 40 -47.28 -18.68 12.83
N GLN A 41 -46.32 -17.97 13.40
CA GLN A 41 -46.14 -17.94 14.86
C GLN A 41 -45.82 -16.54 15.33
N THR A 42 -46.60 -16.12 16.32
CA THR A 42 -46.58 -14.89 17.08
C THR A 42 -45.16 -14.55 17.53
N SER A 43 -44.64 -13.41 17.09
CA SER A 43 -43.25 -12.99 17.38
C SER A 43 -43.15 -12.39 18.77
N VAL A 44 -42.65 -13.18 19.71
CA VAL A 44 -41.96 -12.63 20.88
C VAL A 44 -40.53 -12.28 20.45
N GLN A 45 -40.28 -10.99 20.28
CA GLN A 45 -38.97 -10.47 19.85
C GLN A 45 -37.94 -10.70 20.98
N PRO A 46 -36.90 -11.54 20.78
CA PRO A 46 -35.86 -11.67 21.81
C PRO A 46 -35.08 -10.35 21.90
N PRO A 47 -34.53 -10.03 23.09
CA PRO A 47 -33.75 -8.81 23.28
C PRO A 47 -32.60 -8.79 22.28
N ARG A 48 -32.45 -7.68 21.55
CA ARG A 48 -31.30 -7.44 20.68
C ARG A 48 -30.03 -7.54 21.49
N THR A 49 -29.44 -8.74 21.53
CA THR A 49 -28.07 -8.90 22.01
C THR A 49 -27.20 -7.98 21.19
N ALA A 50 -26.57 -7.03 21.83
CA ALA A 50 -25.62 -6.11 21.22
C ALA A 50 -24.60 -6.94 20.44
N ARG A 51 -24.71 -6.90 19.12
CA ARG A 51 -23.75 -7.52 18.21
C ARG A 51 -22.42 -6.85 18.50
N ALA A 52 -21.53 -7.54 19.19
CA ALA A 52 -20.19 -7.06 19.47
C ALA A 52 -19.59 -6.60 18.13
N GLU A 53 -19.40 -5.28 17.97
CA GLU A 53 -18.77 -4.71 16.78
C GLU A 53 -17.35 -5.27 16.69
N GLN A 54 -17.16 -6.19 15.77
CA GLN A 54 -15.83 -6.67 15.46
C GLN A 54 -14.99 -5.46 15.01
N PRO A 55 -13.82 -5.22 15.62
CA PRO A 55 -13.01 -4.06 15.30
C PRO A 55 -12.73 -4.05 13.79
N ALA A 56 -13.07 -2.95 13.15
CA ALA A 56 -12.94 -2.80 11.71
C ALA A 56 -11.48 -3.04 11.29
N VAL A 57 -11.25 -4.07 10.48
CA VAL A 57 -9.91 -4.42 9.99
C VAL A 57 -9.29 -3.23 9.29
N SER A 58 -8.11 -2.80 9.74
CA SER A 58 -7.41 -1.64 9.20
C SER A 58 -7.14 -1.76 7.69
N LEU A 59 -7.09 -0.63 6.96
CA LEU A 59 -6.75 -0.62 5.54
C LEU A 59 -5.38 -1.29 5.29
N GLN A 60 -4.44 -1.12 6.20
CA GLN A 60 -3.11 -1.72 6.12
C GLN A 60 -3.19 -3.25 6.21
N ALA A 61 -3.90 -3.80 7.18
CA ALA A 61 -4.08 -5.24 7.30
C ALA A 61 -4.83 -5.85 6.10
N ARG A 62 -5.78 -5.10 5.51
CA ARG A 62 -6.44 -5.51 4.25
C ARG A 62 -5.47 -5.54 3.09
N LEU A 63 -4.58 -4.55 2.97
CA LEU A 63 -3.54 -4.49 1.95
C LEU A 63 -2.59 -5.68 2.06
N GLU A 64 -2.10 -5.97 3.25
CA GLU A 64 -1.18 -7.10 3.49
C GLU A 64 -1.80 -8.45 3.10
N ARG A 65 -3.08 -8.67 3.46
CA ARG A 65 -3.81 -9.88 3.00
C ARG A 65 -3.87 -9.98 1.48
N LYS A 66 -4.14 -8.86 0.77
CA LYS A 66 -4.19 -8.86 -0.70
C LYS A 66 -2.83 -9.06 -1.32
N LEU A 67 -1.76 -8.53 -0.73
CA LEU A 67 -0.38 -8.79 -1.16
C LEU A 67 0.00 -10.27 -0.99
N ALA A 68 -0.42 -10.91 0.10
CA ALA A 68 -0.21 -12.35 0.31
C ALA A 68 -0.93 -13.18 -0.76
N VAL A 69 -2.17 -12.83 -1.11
CA VAL A 69 -2.92 -13.49 -2.20
C VAL A 69 -2.24 -13.29 -3.55
N ALA A 70 -1.76 -12.08 -3.84
CA ALA A 70 -1.02 -11.79 -5.07
C ALA A 70 0.26 -12.62 -5.21
N ARG A 71 1.00 -12.82 -4.08
CA ARG A 71 2.19 -13.69 -4.07
C ARG A 71 1.85 -15.13 -4.46
N LYS A 72 0.74 -15.67 -3.95
CA LYS A 72 0.27 -17.04 -4.31
C LYS A 72 0.01 -17.17 -5.82
N TYR A 73 -0.70 -16.21 -6.43
CA TYR A 73 -0.94 -16.27 -7.88
C TYR A 73 0.33 -16.09 -8.70
N ARG A 74 1.27 -15.22 -8.28
CA ARG A 74 2.58 -15.10 -8.93
C ARG A 74 3.40 -16.37 -8.84
N SER A 75 3.33 -17.13 -7.75
CA SER A 75 4.04 -18.41 -7.64
C SER A 75 3.44 -19.45 -8.59
N VAL A 76 2.12 -19.49 -8.75
CA VAL A 76 1.46 -20.39 -9.72
C VAL A 76 1.87 -20.03 -11.15
N ILE A 77 1.88 -18.74 -11.50
CA ILE A 77 2.30 -18.29 -12.85
C ILE A 77 3.76 -18.69 -13.10
N ARG A 78 4.67 -18.41 -12.16
CA ARG A 78 6.09 -18.82 -12.27
C ARG A 78 6.27 -20.33 -12.39
N PHE A 79 5.46 -21.10 -11.70
CA PHE A 79 5.49 -22.56 -11.84
C PHE A 79 5.27 -22.97 -13.30
N PHE A 80 4.25 -22.46 -13.97
CA PHE A 80 4.00 -22.79 -15.37
C PHE A 80 5.05 -22.19 -16.34
N GLU A 81 5.62 -21.04 -16.02
CA GLU A 81 6.72 -20.45 -16.79
C GLU A 81 7.98 -21.31 -16.73
N ASN A 82 8.26 -21.93 -15.58
CA ASN A 82 9.39 -22.84 -15.39
C ASN A 82 9.13 -24.26 -15.91
N HIS A 83 7.85 -24.66 -16.07
CA HIS A 83 7.44 -25.99 -16.52
C HIS A 83 6.66 -25.90 -17.83
N ARG A 84 7.25 -25.27 -18.84
CA ARG A 84 6.61 -25.05 -20.15
C ARG A 84 6.20 -26.33 -20.85
N SER A 85 6.85 -27.46 -20.60
CA SER A 85 6.49 -28.78 -21.09
C SER A 85 5.04 -29.18 -20.74
N LEU A 86 4.50 -28.73 -19.60
CA LEU A 86 3.10 -28.95 -19.26
C LEU A 86 2.12 -28.21 -20.17
N LEU A 87 2.54 -27.09 -20.74
CA LEU A 87 1.72 -26.30 -21.65
C LEU A 87 1.77 -26.81 -23.10
N SER A 88 2.77 -27.65 -23.44
CA SER A 88 2.93 -28.27 -24.76
C SER A 88 2.52 -29.74 -24.80
N SER A 89 2.45 -30.42 -23.65
CA SER A 89 2.04 -31.83 -23.53
C SER A 89 0.59 -32.02 -23.98
N ALA A 90 0.33 -32.99 -24.85
CA ALA A 90 -1.03 -33.33 -25.31
C ALA A 90 -1.96 -33.68 -24.14
N GLU A 91 -1.43 -34.33 -23.10
CA GLU A 91 -2.18 -34.81 -21.92
C GLU A 91 -2.54 -33.66 -20.95
N HIS A 92 -1.65 -32.64 -20.80
CA HIS A 92 -1.79 -31.65 -19.71
C HIS A 92 -2.09 -30.25 -20.20
N ARG A 93 -1.93 -29.97 -21.50
CA ARG A 93 -2.00 -28.62 -22.10
C ARG A 93 -3.28 -27.87 -21.76
N GLU A 94 -4.42 -28.52 -21.85
CA GLU A 94 -5.71 -27.85 -21.63
C GLU A 94 -5.87 -27.41 -20.20
N VAL A 95 -5.65 -28.31 -19.25
CA VAL A 95 -5.76 -28.05 -17.80
C VAL A 95 -4.71 -27.02 -17.34
N ALA A 96 -3.46 -27.17 -17.78
CA ALA A 96 -2.37 -26.26 -17.45
C ALA A 96 -2.63 -24.84 -17.99
N SER A 97 -3.07 -24.73 -19.25
CA SER A 97 -3.41 -23.45 -19.87
C SER A 97 -4.60 -22.78 -19.19
N ALA A 98 -5.64 -23.53 -18.83
CA ALA A 98 -6.79 -23.02 -18.10
C ALA A 98 -6.38 -22.50 -16.72
N ALA A 99 -5.57 -23.27 -15.97
CA ALA A 99 -5.06 -22.87 -14.67
C ALA A 99 -4.19 -21.60 -14.73
N LEU A 100 -3.31 -21.53 -15.71
CA LEU A 100 -2.47 -20.33 -15.94
C LEU A 100 -3.32 -19.10 -16.29
N ARG A 101 -4.28 -19.23 -17.21
CA ARG A 101 -5.22 -18.14 -17.53
C ARG A 101 -5.97 -17.67 -16.30
N GLN A 102 -6.51 -18.61 -15.51
CA GLN A 102 -7.24 -18.29 -14.29
C GLN A 102 -6.35 -17.59 -13.25
N ALA A 103 -5.11 -18.04 -13.06
CA ALA A 103 -4.16 -17.40 -12.16
C ALA A 103 -3.87 -15.95 -12.59
N ARG A 104 -3.65 -15.70 -13.87
CA ARG A 104 -3.42 -14.36 -14.44
C ARG A 104 -4.63 -13.44 -14.24
N LEU A 105 -5.83 -13.92 -14.54
CA LEU A 105 -7.07 -13.14 -14.32
C LEU A 105 -7.30 -12.78 -12.85
N ARG A 106 -7.09 -13.75 -11.96
CA ARG A 106 -7.22 -13.52 -10.51
C ARG A 106 -6.15 -12.55 -10.01
N LEU A 107 -4.91 -12.68 -10.46
CA LEU A 107 -3.84 -11.73 -10.13
C LEU A 107 -4.19 -10.30 -10.58
N ALA A 108 -4.70 -10.13 -11.80
CA ALA A 108 -5.12 -8.82 -12.30
C ALA A 108 -6.21 -8.18 -11.42
N ARG A 109 -7.23 -8.95 -11.01
CA ARG A 109 -8.27 -8.47 -10.08
C ARG A 109 -7.72 -8.08 -8.72
N VAL A 110 -6.82 -8.89 -8.16
CA VAL A 110 -6.16 -8.62 -6.88
C VAL A 110 -5.30 -7.36 -6.98
N ASN A 111 -4.52 -7.20 -8.04
CA ASN A 111 -3.68 -6.00 -8.25
C ASN A 111 -4.53 -4.73 -8.35
N LYS A 112 -5.70 -4.77 -9.00
CA LYS A 112 -6.65 -3.64 -9.01
C LYS A 112 -7.11 -3.27 -7.60
N THR A 113 -7.40 -4.27 -6.75
CA THR A 113 -7.77 -4.05 -5.35
C THR A 113 -6.61 -3.47 -4.53
N ILE A 114 -5.39 -3.97 -4.73
CA ILE A 114 -4.17 -3.46 -4.07
C ILE A 114 -3.98 -1.98 -4.42
N ALA A 115 -4.07 -1.61 -5.70
CA ALA A 115 -3.95 -0.22 -6.13
C ALA A 115 -5.04 0.69 -5.50
N ALA A 116 -6.27 0.20 -5.37
CA ALA A 116 -7.34 0.94 -4.70
C ALA A 116 -7.08 1.14 -3.20
N LEU A 117 -6.53 0.12 -2.51
CA LEU A 117 -6.16 0.21 -1.10
C LEU A 117 -5.00 1.18 -0.88
N HIS A 118 -3.96 1.16 -1.73
CA HIS A 118 -2.88 2.15 -1.67
C HIS A 118 -3.42 3.57 -1.78
N ARG A 119 -4.26 3.85 -2.79
CA ARG A 119 -4.89 5.18 -2.92
C ARG A 119 -5.75 5.57 -1.71
N ALA A 120 -6.43 4.61 -1.08
CA ALA A 120 -7.24 4.89 0.11
C ALA A 120 -6.37 5.22 1.34
N ILE A 121 -5.27 4.50 1.54
CA ILE A 121 -4.29 4.76 2.60
C ILE A 121 -3.66 6.14 2.40
N GLU A 122 -3.20 6.43 1.19
CA GLU A 122 -2.62 7.73 0.82
C GLU A 122 -3.58 8.89 1.07
N ARG A 123 -4.83 8.79 0.60
CA ARG A 123 -5.86 9.82 0.86
C ARG A 123 -6.13 10.03 2.35
N ARG A 124 -6.08 8.96 3.15
CA ARG A 124 -6.24 9.06 4.61
C ARG A 124 -5.05 9.79 5.24
N GLU A 125 -3.83 9.49 4.80
CA GLU A 125 -2.62 10.14 5.29
C GLU A 125 -2.59 11.62 4.91
N VAL A 126 -2.90 11.97 3.65
CA VAL A 126 -3.00 13.36 3.19
C VAL A 126 -4.01 14.15 4.04
N ARG A 127 -5.20 13.57 4.31
CA ARG A 127 -6.19 14.21 5.17
C ARG A 127 -5.71 14.37 6.62
N ARG A 128 -4.97 13.41 7.14
CA ARG A 128 -4.37 13.48 8.48
C ARG A 128 -3.34 14.60 8.56
N LEU A 129 -2.45 14.66 7.57
CA LEU A 129 -1.39 15.66 7.50
C LEU A 129 -1.92 17.07 7.24
N ALA A 130 -3.01 17.21 6.49
CA ALA A 130 -3.67 18.51 6.28
C ALA A 130 -4.15 19.15 7.60
N LYS A 131 -4.45 18.33 8.60
CA LYS A 131 -4.88 18.78 9.94
C LYS A 131 -3.75 18.74 10.97
N ALA A 132 -2.54 18.33 10.57
CA ALA A 132 -1.43 18.19 11.51
C ALA A 132 -0.94 19.56 12.03
N PRO A 133 -0.56 19.66 13.30
CA PRO A 133 0.12 20.84 13.82
C PRO A 133 1.40 21.16 13.02
N PRO A 134 1.79 22.43 12.91
CA PRO A 134 2.93 22.84 12.08
C PRO A 134 4.21 22.06 12.33
N LYS A 135 4.59 21.87 13.59
CA LYS A 135 5.81 21.11 13.97
C LYS A 135 5.79 19.67 13.44
N VAL A 136 4.64 18.99 13.54
CA VAL A 136 4.47 17.61 13.03
C VAL A 136 4.57 17.57 11.52
N ALA A 137 3.92 18.52 10.84
CA ALA A 137 3.96 18.64 9.38
C ALA A 137 5.38 18.91 8.86
N ILE A 138 6.11 19.83 9.48
CA ILE A 138 7.51 20.15 9.15
C ILE A 138 8.39 18.89 9.28
N CYS A 139 8.37 18.24 10.44
CA CYS A 139 9.21 17.06 10.67
C CYS A 139 8.86 15.89 9.74
N ARG A 140 7.58 15.73 9.39
CA ARG A 140 7.15 14.70 8.44
C ARG A 140 7.73 14.92 7.05
N VAL A 141 7.82 16.17 6.60
CA VAL A 141 8.29 16.54 5.27
C VAL A 141 9.83 16.54 5.18
N PHE A 142 10.49 17.16 6.15
CA PHE A 142 11.95 17.31 6.15
C PHE A 142 12.70 16.04 6.64
N GLY A 143 11.97 15.07 7.24
CA GLY A 143 12.54 13.84 7.78
C GLY A 143 13.44 14.06 8.99
N ARG A 144 13.89 12.96 9.62
CA ARG A 144 14.70 13.02 10.85
C ARG A 144 15.93 13.90 10.72
N ARG A 145 16.61 13.84 9.56
CA ARG A 145 17.88 14.54 9.34
C ARG A 145 17.75 16.06 9.42
N TYR A 146 16.68 16.61 8.89
CA TYR A 146 16.53 18.07 8.76
C TYR A 146 15.38 18.65 9.59
N CYS A 147 14.65 17.81 10.32
CA CYS A 147 13.51 18.25 11.15
C CYS A 147 13.89 19.36 12.13
N GLY A 148 14.96 19.18 12.92
CA GLY A 148 15.40 20.18 13.91
C GLY A 148 15.75 21.52 13.26
N GLN A 149 16.53 21.49 12.18
CA GLN A 149 16.89 22.71 11.43
C GLN A 149 15.65 23.42 10.87
N ALA A 150 14.75 22.69 10.23
CA ALA A 150 13.53 23.21 9.66
C ALA A 150 12.61 23.83 10.73
N LEU A 151 12.54 23.22 11.91
CA LEU A 151 11.82 23.81 13.05
C LEU A 151 12.44 25.13 13.52
N THR A 152 13.77 25.20 13.63
CA THR A 152 14.48 26.42 14.01
C THR A 152 14.23 27.54 13.02
N VAL A 153 14.37 27.26 11.72
CA VAL A 153 14.11 28.25 10.65
C VAL A 153 12.65 28.70 10.68
N SER A 154 11.70 27.78 10.68
CA SER A 154 10.28 28.14 10.71
C SER A 154 9.87 28.90 11.98
N TRP A 155 10.49 28.59 13.13
CA TRP A 155 10.25 29.36 14.34
C TRP A 155 10.75 30.79 14.23
N CYS A 156 11.95 30.98 13.72
CA CYS A 156 12.53 32.32 13.52
C CYS A 156 11.73 33.13 12.49
N GLU A 157 11.36 32.51 11.35
CA GLU A 157 10.64 33.17 10.26
C GLU A 157 9.20 33.55 10.62
N SER A 158 8.48 32.69 11.34
CA SER A 158 7.02 32.85 11.48
C SER A 158 6.44 32.45 12.83
N ARG A 159 7.25 31.98 13.80
CA ARG A 159 6.78 31.32 15.04
C ARG A 159 5.87 30.10 14.74
N HIS A 160 6.16 29.38 13.66
CA HIS A 160 5.36 28.28 13.14
C HIS A 160 3.94 28.68 12.70
N SER A 161 3.70 29.92 12.35
CA SER A 161 2.40 30.39 11.89
C SER A 161 2.25 30.18 10.37
N THR A 162 1.22 29.44 9.97
CA THR A 162 0.85 29.30 8.55
C THR A 162 0.27 30.56 7.95
N ARG A 163 -0.09 31.55 8.77
CA ARG A 163 -0.72 32.82 8.37
C ARG A 163 0.19 34.01 8.56
N ALA A 164 1.43 33.82 9.03
CA ALA A 164 2.37 34.90 9.17
C ALA A 164 2.62 35.56 7.82
N GLN A 165 2.57 36.89 7.79
CA GLN A 165 2.80 37.69 6.60
C GLN A 165 3.72 38.90 6.92
N ASN A 166 4.74 39.07 6.10
CA ASN A 166 5.61 40.24 6.14
C ASN A 166 5.86 40.72 4.70
N GLY A 167 5.13 41.75 4.29
CA GLY A 167 5.15 42.19 2.90
C GLY A 167 4.73 41.07 1.95
N GLN A 168 5.61 40.75 1.02
CA GLN A 168 5.39 39.67 0.06
C GLN A 168 5.62 38.24 0.63
N TYR A 169 6.20 38.11 1.81
CA TYR A 169 6.56 36.85 2.43
C TYR A 169 5.40 36.29 3.22
N LEU A 170 5.15 34.98 3.09
CA LEU A 170 3.96 34.32 3.66
C LEU A 170 4.26 32.96 4.24
N GLY A 171 3.62 32.66 5.36
CA GLY A 171 3.49 31.33 5.96
C GLY A 171 4.69 30.89 6.77
N LEU A 172 4.75 29.57 7.02
CA LEU A 172 5.70 28.93 7.94
C LEU A 172 7.17 29.29 7.70
N PHE A 173 7.55 29.43 6.45
CA PHE A 173 8.92 29.65 6.02
C PHE A 173 9.10 30.99 5.33
N GLN A 174 8.15 31.90 5.46
CA GLN A 174 8.16 33.24 4.86
C GLN A 174 8.64 33.20 3.41
N MET A 175 8.01 32.35 2.60
CA MET A 175 8.36 32.23 1.18
C MET A 175 7.84 33.45 0.42
N GLY A 176 8.70 34.04 -0.41
CA GLY A 176 8.41 35.16 -1.27
C GLY A 176 7.45 34.79 -2.40
N TRP A 177 7.02 35.80 -3.15
CA TRP A 177 6.03 35.62 -4.21
C TRP A 177 6.54 34.69 -5.35
N SER A 178 7.80 34.85 -5.78
CA SER A 178 8.45 34.03 -6.81
C SER A 178 8.60 32.58 -6.37
N GLU A 179 9.06 32.34 -5.16
CA GLU A 179 9.24 30.99 -4.59
C GLU A 179 7.92 30.25 -4.47
N ARG A 180 6.86 30.93 -4.02
CA ARG A 180 5.52 30.35 -3.95
C ARG A 180 4.97 29.97 -5.33
N ARG A 181 5.29 30.77 -6.35
CA ARG A 181 4.88 30.48 -7.73
C ARG A 181 5.62 29.26 -8.31
N LEU A 182 6.89 29.09 -7.98
CA LEU A 182 7.73 27.99 -8.48
C LEU A 182 7.48 26.68 -7.73
N PHE A 183 7.43 26.73 -6.41
CA PHE A 183 7.39 25.52 -5.57
C PHE A 183 5.99 25.20 -5.04
N GLY A 184 5.03 26.07 -5.28
CA GLY A 184 3.70 26.03 -4.72
C GLY A 184 3.64 26.69 -3.34
N HIS A 185 2.44 26.79 -2.84
CA HIS A 185 2.12 27.20 -1.47
C HIS A 185 0.77 26.57 -1.15
N GLY A 186 0.31 26.61 0.03
CA GLY A 186 -1.01 26.13 0.39
C GLY A 186 -1.42 26.69 1.72
N GLN A 187 -2.64 26.43 2.11
CA GLN A 187 -3.16 26.95 3.37
C GLN A 187 -2.78 26.08 4.58
N THR A 188 -2.42 24.82 4.35
CA THR A 188 -2.07 23.88 5.44
C THR A 188 -0.58 23.89 5.72
N ALA A 189 -0.22 23.63 6.98
CA ALA A 189 1.17 23.50 7.39
C ALA A 189 1.95 22.47 6.55
N HIS A 190 1.31 21.35 6.21
CA HIS A 190 1.92 20.32 5.39
C HIS A 190 2.23 20.78 3.96
N GLN A 191 1.30 21.50 3.32
CA GLN A 191 1.53 22.05 1.97
C GLN A 191 2.65 23.09 1.96
N GLN A 192 2.69 23.98 2.96
CA GLN A 192 3.75 24.99 3.09
C GLN A 192 5.11 24.34 3.37
N ALA A 193 5.14 23.31 4.21
CA ALA A 193 6.37 22.54 4.45
C ALA A 193 6.88 21.86 3.17
N ILE A 194 5.99 21.26 2.35
CA ILE A 194 6.36 20.68 1.06
C ILE A 194 6.97 21.74 0.13
N ALA A 195 6.37 22.91 0.01
CA ALA A 195 6.89 23.98 -0.83
C ALA A 195 8.29 24.42 -0.38
N ALA A 196 8.46 24.66 0.92
CA ALA A 196 9.75 25.02 1.50
C ALA A 196 10.81 23.91 1.34
N HIS A 197 10.42 22.64 1.48
CA HIS A 197 11.33 21.51 1.27
C HIS A 197 11.78 21.41 -0.20
N LYS A 198 10.89 21.65 -1.17
CA LYS A 198 11.30 21.71 -2.58
C LYS A 198 12.35 22.79 -2.80
N TYR A 199 12.12 23.97 -2.26
CA TYR A 199 13.07 25.07 -2.35
C TYR A 199 14.40 24.72 -1.68
N PHE A 200 14.38 24.17 -0.47
CA PHE A 200 15.54 23.67 0.24
C PHE A 200 16.35 22.65 -0.58
N VAL A 201 15.68 21.69 -1.25
CA VAL A 201 16.35 20.69 -2.09
C VAL A 201 17.03 21.32 -3.29
N VAL A 202 16.37 22.24 -3.98
CA VAL A 202 16.93 22.92 -5.16
C VAL A 202 18.11 23.83 -4.78
N SER A 203 18.09 24.37 -3.57
CA SER A 203 19.22 25.15 -3.02
C SER A 203 20.40 24.31 -2.50
N GLY A 204 20.46 23.02 -2.88
CA GLY A 204 21.54 22.12 -2.46
C GLY A 204 21.38 21.57 -1.05
N ARG A 205 20.17 21.58 -0.49
CA ARG A 205 19.85 21.28 0.91
C ARG A 205 20.54 22.24 1.88
N ASP A 206 20.59 23.49 1.51
CA ASP A 206 21.14 24.59 2.27
C ASP A 206 20.03 25.57 2.67
N TRP A 207 20.22 26.24 3.81
CA TRP A 207 19.30 27.25 4.33
C TRP A 207 19.68 28.67 3.88
N SER A 208 20.62 28.81 2.96
CA SER A 208 21.08 30.12 2.44
C SER A 208 19.93 31.01 1.92
N PRO A 209 18.85 30.49 1.32
CA PRO A 209 17.73 31.31 0.87
C PRO A 209 16.94 32.02 1.97
N TRP A 210 16.99 31.50 3.20
CA TRP A 210 16.27 32.09 4.32
C TRP A 210 17.13 33.07 5.11
N SER A 211 16.51 34.11 5.66
CA SER A 211 17.19 35.03 6.57
C SER A 211 17.56 34.40 7.88
N CYS A 212 16.67 33.54 8.38
CA CYS A 212 16.87 32.73 9.58
C CYS A 212 17.68 31.47 9.27
N LYS A 213 18.87 31.36 9.86
CA LYS A 213 19.71 30.17 9.74
C LYS A 213 19.52 29.23 10.93
N PRO A 214 19.56 27.90 10.76
CA PRO A 214 19.68 27.02 11.92
C PRO A 214 21.03 27.28 12.60
N ARG A 215 21.03 27.48 13.90
CA ARG A 215 22.27 27.54 14.67
C ARG A 215 22.84 26.14 14.75
N TYR A 216 24.06 25.96 14.30
CA TYR A 216 24.78 24.70 14.45
C TYR A 216 25.04 24.48 15.95
N GLY A 217 24.49 23.41 16.54
CA GLY A 217 24.77 23.05 17.92
C GLY A 217 23.60 22.59 18.81
N TYR A 218 22.37 22.55 18.28
CA TYR A 218 21.24 21.99 19.01
C TYR A 218 20.72 20.73 18.30
N TYR A 219 21.38 19.62 18.59
CA TYR A 219 20.89 18.28 18.25
C TYR A 219 20.78 17.46 19.53
#